data_cd63b88caf7f057f620db52d4283a4b1
#
_entry.id   cd63b88caf7f057f620db52d4283a4b1
#
_cell.length_a   1.000
_cell.length_b   1.000
_cell.length_c   1.000
_cell.angle_alpha   90.00
_cell.angle_beta   90.00
_cell.angle_gamma   90.00
#
_symmetry.space_group_name_H-M   'P 1'
#
loop_
_entity.id
_entity.type
_entity.pdbx_description
1 polymer ?
#
loop_
_entity_poly.entity_id
_entity_poly.type
_entity_poly.pdbx_seq_one_letter_code
_entity_poly.pdbx_strand_id
1 'polypeptide(L)'
;ELMGTKSEARQQDFRDICAKNDFTVTDFSDQWVDFPEFLSYLPTLRSQNYDPVLASTAVQEMRDSHSHYYFQIDAVRREGEPIPLERLRGTIRRILFNQRQSEIIRSHEEELYNRACEGGSIKIFENENTNDKEKE
;
A
#
# COMPACT_ATOMS: atom_id res chain seq x y z
N GLU A 1 9.21 21.51 21.52
CA GLU A 1 10.60 21.54 21.04
C GLU A 1 11.25 20.14 20.91
N LEU A 2 10.74 19.13 21.61
CA LEU A 2 11.27 17.75 21.53
C LEU A 2 10.63 16.93 20.42
N MET A 3 9.38 17.22 20.07
CA MET A 3 8.67 16.55 19.00
C MET A 3 9.35 16.83 17.63
N GLY A 4 9.50 15.81 16.81
CA GLY A 4 10.13 15.95 15.49
C GLY A 4 11.65 16.04 15.49
N THR A 5 12.30 15.82 16.65
CA THR A 5 13.76 15.77 16.71
C THR A 5 14.30 14.46 16.12
N LYS A 6 15.44 14.54 15.43
CA LYS A 6 16.12 13.36 14.87
C LYS A 6 17.09 12.68 15.88
N SER A 7 17.25 13.24 17.06
CA SER A 7 18.12 12.67 18.11
C SER A 7 17.37 11.60 18.90
N GLU A 8 17.86 10.37 18.90
CA GLU A 8 17.25 9.25 19.65
C GLU A 8 17.10 9.55 21.16
N ALA A 9 18.10 10.19 21.78
CA ALA A 9 18.02 10.56 23.19
C ALA A 9 16.85 11.52 23.46
N ARG A 10 16.66 12.53 22.60
CA ARG A 10 15.55 13.47 22.74
C ARG A 10 14.19 12.86 22.40
N GLN A 11 14.15 11.89 21.51
CA GLN A 11 12.92 11.13 21.23
C GLN A 11 12.53 10.30 22.46
N GLN A 12 13.50 9.71 23.14
CA GLN A 12 13.24 8.98 24.38
C GLN A 12 12.75 9.93 25.47
N ASP A 13 13.40 11.08 25.68
CA ASP A 13 12.97 12.11 26.62
C ASP A 13 11.52 12.56 26.33
N PHE A 14 11.16 12.72 25.04
CA PHE A 14 9.81 13.06 24.63
C PHE A 14 8.79 11.98 25.03
N ARG A 15 9.10 10.72 24.77
CA ARG A 15 8.24 9.58 25.15
C ARG A 15 8.06 9.49 26.66
N ASP A 16 9.12 9.68 27.41
CA ASP A 16 9.11 9.62 28.87
C ASP A 16 8.25 10.76 29.45
N ILE A 17 8.36 11.97 28.90
CA ILE A 17 7.53 13.11 29.31
C ILE A 17 6.06 12.84 28.99
N CYS A 18 5.76 12.31 27.81
CA CYS A 18 4.38 11.98 27.41
C CYS A 18 3.80 10.90 28.33
N ALA A 19 4.53 9.84 28.59
CA ALA A 19 4.10 8.76 29.48
C ALA A 19 3.87 9.23 30.93
N LYS A 20 4.74 10.11 31.42
CA LYS A 20 4.61 10.67 32.79
C LYS A 20 3.40 11.58 32.97
N ASN A 21 2.91 12.18 31.89
CA ASN A 21 1.77 13.11 31.91
C ASN A 21 0.51 12.53 31.28
N ASP A 22 0.46 11.23 31.02
CA ASP A 22 -0.67 10.53 30.39
C ASP A 22 -1.06 11.10 29.01
N PHE A 23 -0.10 11.61 28.25
CA PHE A 23 -0.35 12.05 26.87
C PHE A 23 -0.38 10.87 25.92
N THR A 24 -1.42 10.80 25.10
CA THR A 24 -1.50 9.81 24.04
C THR A 24 -0.58 10.21 22.88
N VAL A 25 0.35 9.33 22.53
CA VAL A 25 1.26 9.52 21.41
C VAL A 25 0.97 8.45 20.36
N THR A 26 0.72 8.88 19.12
CA THR A 26 0.61 8.01 17.96
C THR A 26 1.76 8.33 17.02
N ASP A 27 2.57 7.33 16.69
CA ASP A 27 3.76 7.47 15.86
C ASP A 27 3.54 6.73 14.53
N PHE A 28 3.62 7.47 13.45
CA PHE A 28 3.49 6.99 12.07
C PHE A 28 4.78 7.19 11.26
N SER A 29 5.91 7.50 11.91
CA SER A 29 7.16 7.87 11.23
C SER A 29 7.67 6.79 10.27
N ASP A 30 7.36 5.52 10.53
CA ASP A 30 7.80 4.38 9.72
C ASP A 30 6.77 3.91 8.68
N GLN A 31 5.62 4.60 8.56
CA GLN A 31 4.56 4.17 7.65
C GLN A 31 3.81 5.33 7.00
N TRP A 32 3.30 5.06 5.81
CA TRP A 32 2.38 5.97 5.13
C TRP A 32 0.95 5.71 5.60
N VAL A 33 0.26 6.78 5.97
CA VAL A 33 -1.12 6.75 6.45
C VAL A 33 -2.02 7.45 5.43
N ASP A 34 -3.21 6.93 5.22
CA ASP A 34 -4.18 7.58 4.36
C ASP A 34 -4.72 8.86 5.02
N PHE A 35 -4.96 9.89 4.21
CA PHE A 35 -5.40 11.19 4.72
C PHE A 35 -6.68 11.13 5.58
N PRO A 36 -7.72 10.37 5.22
CA PRO A 36 -8.89 10.21 6.08
C PRO A 36 -8.57 9.54 7.43
N GLU A 37 -7.64 8.60 7.46
CA GLU A 37 -7.18 7.96 8.70
C GLU A 37 -6.44 8.98 9.57
N PHE A 38 -5.52 9.76 9.00
CA PHE A 38 -4.85 10.84 9.72
C PHE A 38 -5.86 11.83 10.32
N LEU A 39 -6.87 12.23 9.55
CA LEU A 39 -7.92 13.16 10.03
C LEU A 39 -8.74 12.58 11.18
N SER A 40 -8.85 11.27 11.33
CA SER A 40 -9.61 10.66 12.42
C SER A 40 -8.99 10.90 13.80
N TYR A 41 -7.69 11.19 13.84
CA TYR A 41 -6.98 11.57 15.07
C TYR A 41 -7.13 13.06 15.42
N LEU A 42 -7.67 13.87 14.52
CA LEU A 42 -7.80 15.32 14.65
C LEU A 42 -9.25 15.77 14.47
N PRO A 43 -10.12 15.57 15.44
CA PRO A 43 -11.58 15.70 15.28
C PRO A 43 -12.06 17.10 14.90
N THR A 44 -11.24 18.12 15.09
CA THR A 44 -11.56 19.52 14.76
C THR A 44 -11.19 19.94 13.35
N LEU A 45 -10.43 19.13 12.61
CA LEU A 45 -10.05 19.41 11.21
C LEU A 45 -11.24 19.19 10.25
N ARG A 46 -12.29 19.94 10.41
CA ARG A 46 -13.36 20.08 9.41
C ARG A 46 -13.10 21.26 8.49
N SER A 47 -11.84 21.61 8.28
CA SER A 47 -11.46 22.68 7.36
C SER A 47 -11.74 22.26 5.92
N GLN A 48 -12.20 23.19 5.12
CA GLN A 48 -12.37 22.98 3.68
C GLN A 48 -11.04 23.12 2.91
N ASN A 49 -10.00 23.65 3.54
CA ASN A 49 -8.69 23.83 2.94
C ASN A 49 -7.59 23.30 3.85
N TYR A 50 -7.04 22.15 3.48
CA TYR A 50 -5.93 21.50 4.18
C TYR A 50 -4.55 21.83 3.61
N ASP A 51 -4.48 22.54 2.49
CA ASP A 51 -3.21 22.83 1.82
C ASP A 51 -2.17 23.52 2.70
N PRO A 52 -2.52 24.52 3.54
CA PRO A 52 -1.54 25.13 4.42
C PRO A 52 -1.01 24.16 5.48
N VAL A 53 -1.87 23.26 5.98
CA VAL A 53 -1.51 22.26 6.98
C VAL A 53 -0.59 21.21 6.37
N LEU A 54 -0.89 20.74 5.16
CA LEU A 54 -0.10 19.76 4.44
C LEU A 54 1.23 20.30 3.89
N ALA A 55 1.34 21.61 3.71
CA ALA A 55 2.56 22.23 3.21
C ALA A 55 3.66 22.41 4.28
N SER A 56 3.28 22.34 5.57
CA SER A 56 4.21 22.56 6.67
C SER A 56 4.75 21.26 7.24
N THR A 57 6.08 21.15 7.33
CA THR A 57 6.78 20.07 8.03
C THR A 57 7.14 20.41 9.48
N ALA A 58 6.78 21.60 9.93
CA ALA A 58 6.95 22.00 11.33
C ALA A 58 5.89 21.36 12.23
N VAL A 59 6.18 21.30 13.52
CA VAL A 59 5.18 20.90 14.51
C VAL A 59 4.03 21.91 14.50
N GLN A 60 2.82 21.42 14.36
CA GLN A 60 1.60 22.20 14.32
C GLN A 60 0.77 21.94 15.56
N GLU A 61 0.04 22.95 16.00
CA GLU A 61 -0.88 22.85 17.14
C GLU A 61 -2.32 23.07 16.67
N MET A 62 -3.21 22.25 17.18
CA MET A 62 -4.65 22.43 17.04
C MET A 62 -5.33 22.31 18.39
N ARG A 63 -6.46 23.00 18.52
CA ARG A 63 -7.27 22.99 19.74
C ARG A 63 -8.72 22.74 19.42
N ASP A 64 -9.36 21.97 20.26
CA ASP A 64 -10.80 21.98 20.37
C ASP A 64 -11.20 22.49 21.77
N SER A 65 -12.48 22.38 22.10
CA SER A 65 -13.01 22.85 23.38
C SER A 65 -12.48 22.11 24.61
N HIS A 66 -11.86 20.93 24.44
CA HIS A 66 -11.49 20.02 25.51
C HIS A 66 -10.05 19.53 25.43
N SER A 67 -9.40 19.62 24.26
CA SER A 67 -8.11 18.99 24.01
C SER A 67 -7.20 19.84 23.14
N HIS A 68 -5.91 19.65 23.33
CA HIS A 68 -4.86 20.20 22.49
C HIS A 68 -4.19 19.05 21.72
N TYR A 69 -4.00 19.25 20.44
CA TYR A 69 -3.37 18.29 19.54
C TYR A 69 -2.09 18.89 18.97
N TYR A 70 -1.01 18.16 19.06
CA TYR A 70 0.26 18.51 18.44
C TYR A 70 0.59 17.44 17.45
N PHE A 71 0.87 17.81 16.20
CA PHE A 71 1.21 16.87 15.16
C PHE A 71 2.27 17.44 14.24
N GLN A 72 2.96 16.56 13.55
CA GLN A 72 3.94 16.88 12.54
C GLN A 72 3.72 15.99 11.32
N ILE A 73 3.88 16.56 10.13
CA ILE A 73 3.76 15.87 8.86
C ILE A 73 5.15 15.85 8.24
N ASP A 74 5.74 14.66 8.11
CA ASP A 74 7.09 14.50 7.55
C ASP A 74 7.09 14.59 6.02
N ALA A 75 6.08 14.00 5.38
CA ALA A 75 5.93 14.04 3.94
C ALA A 75 4.46 13.88 3.52
N VAL A 76 4.13 14.42 2.37
CA VAL A 76 2.81 14.29 1.73
C VAL A 76 2.98 13.75 0.33
N ARG A 77 2.06 12.86 -0.07
CA ARG A 77 1.88 12.44 -1.46
C ARG A 77 0.47 12.76 -1.90
N ARG A 78 0.36 13.43 -3.04
CA ARG A 78 -0.94 13.82 -3.61
C ARG A 78 -1.42 12.80 -4.63
N GLU A 79 -2.69 12.85 -4.93
CA GLU A 79 -3.28 12.05 -6.02
C GLU A 79 -2.52 12.31 -7.34
N GLY A 80 -2.21 11.22 -8.05
CA GLY A 80 -1.40 11.27 -9.27
C GLY A 80 0.13 11.19 -9.06
N GLU A 81 0.62 11.30 -7.83
CA GLU A 81 2.03 11.08 -7.53
C GLU A 81 2.36 9.59 -7.34
N PRO A 82 3.59 9.16 -7.65
CA PRO A 82 4.00 7.77 -7.44
C PRO A 82 3.83 7.34 -5.97
N ILE A 83 3.18 6.20 -5.78
CA ILE A 83 3.03 5.61 -4.45
C ILE A 83 4.39 5.13 -3.95
N PRO A 84 4.76 5.41 -2.69
CA PRO A 84 6.01 4.94 -2.10
C PRO A 84 6.15 3.41 -2.19
N LEU A 85 7.36 2.95 -2.53
CA LEU A 85 7.65 1.52 -2.72
C LEU A 85 7.34 0.69 -1.46
N GLU A 86 7.57 1.26 -0.29
CA GLU A 86 7.31 0.63 1.01
C GLU A 86 5.85 0.18 1.11
N ARG A 87 4.93 1.02 0.67
CA ARG A 87 3.48 0.74 0.67
C ARG A 87 3.10 -0.33 -0.38
N LEU A 88 3.80 -0.35 -1.51
CA LEU A 88 3.52 -1.28 -2.61
C LEU A 88 4.24 -2.63 -2.47
N ARG A 89 5.26 -2.73 -1.62
CA ARG A 89 6.12 -3.91 -1.51
C ARG A 89 5.34 -5.22 -1.31
N GLY A 90 4.33 -5.22 -0.47
CA GLY A 90 3.45 -6.38 -0.25
C GLY A 90 2.64 -6.77 -1.48
N THR A 91 2.08 -5.78 -2.15
CA THR A 91 1.28 -5.98 -3.38
C THR A 91 2.16 -6.48 -4.52
N ILE A 92 3.33 -5.89 -4.72
CA ILE A 92 4.30 -6.33 -5.74
C ILE A 92 4.74 -7.77 -5.48
N ARG A 93 5.07 -8.11 -4.24
CA ARG A 93 5.45 -9.50 -3.88
C ARG A 93 4.35 -10.49 -4.21
N ARG A 94 3.09 -10.16 -3.92
CA ARG A 94 1.93 -11.00 -4.23
C ARG A 94 1.74 -11.17 -5.74
N ILE A 95 1.86 -10.09 -6.52
CA ILE A 95 1.75 -10.13 -7.98
C ILE A 95 2.84 -11.03 -8.56
N LEU A 96 4.08 -10.83 -8.17
CA LEU A 96 5.22 -11.64 -8.64
C LEU A 96 5.09 -13.11 -8.24
N PHE A 97 4.58 -13.39 -7.04
CA PHE A 97 4.33 -14.75 -6.60
C PHE A 97 3.27 -15.42 -7.48
N ASN A 98 2.14 -14.75 -7.73
CA ASN A 98 1.07 -15.29 -8.57
C ASN A 98 1.53 -15.52 -10.02
N GLN A 99 2.32 -14.60 -10.57
CA GLN A 99 2.90 -14.77 -11.91
C GLN A 99 3.79 -16.02 -11.98
N ARG A 100 4.73 -16.17 -11.04
CA ARG A 100 5.61 -17.36 -10.99
C ARG A 100 4.83 -18.64 -10.80
N GLN A 101 3.80 -18.64 -9.96
CA GLN A 101 2.94 -19.80 -9.78
C GLN A 101 2.24 -20.16 -11.08
N SER A 102 1.68 -19.20 -11.80
CA SER A 102 1.02 -19.44 -13.09
C SER A 102 1.98 -19.94 -14.15
N GLU A 103 3.21 -19.42 -14.21
CA GLU A 103 4.25 -19.89 -15.12
C GLU A 103 4.64 -21.35 -14.83
N ILE A 104 4.82 -21.73 -13.57
CA ILE A 104 5.14 -23.09 -13.17
C ILE A 104 4.01 -24.07 -13.55
N ILE A 105 2.77 -23.70 -13.26
CA ILE A 105 1.59 -24.51 -13.59
C ILE A 105 1.53 -24.72 -15.10
N ARG A 106 1.62 -23.63 -15.87
CA ARG A 106 1.59 -23.69 -17.34
C ARG A 106 2.71 -24.56 -17.90
N SER A 107 3.93 -24.39 -17.43
CA SER A 107 5.07 -25.21 -17.87
C SER A 107 4.83 -26.70 -17.57
N HIS A 108 4.28 -27.02 -16.41
CA HIS A 108 3.98 -28.39 -16.02
C HIS A 108 2.84 -28.98 -16.86
N GLU A 109 1.79 -28.20 -17.14
CA GLU A 109 0.69 -28.60 -18.03
C GLU A 109 1.22 -28.89 -19.45
N GLU A 110 2.09 -28.03 -20.00
CA GLU A 110 2.73 -28.22 -21.29
C GLU A 110 3.59 -29.50 -21.32
N GLU A 111 4.36 -29.74 -20.25
CA GLU A 111 5.15 -30.99 -20.15
C GLU A 111 4.26 -32.23 -20.09
N LEU A 112 3.18 -32.19 -19.29
CA LEU A 112 2.24 -33.32 -19.20
C LEU A 112 1.54 -33.56 -20.53
N TYR A 113 1.12 -32.51 -21.20
CA TYR A 113 0.48 -32.59 -22.51
C TYR A 113 1.44 -33.22 -23.54
N ASN A 114 2.66 -32.72 -23.66
CA ASN A 114 3.66 -33.25 -24.59
C ASN A 114 3.98 -34.70 -24.31
N ARG A 115 4.18 -35.07 -23.05
CA ARG A 115 4.44 -36.47 -22.64
C ARG A 115 3.25 -37.39 -22.95
N ALA A 116 2.02 -36.91 -22.79
CA ALA A 116 0.83 -37.69 -23.11
C ALA A 116 0.62 -37.85 -24.61
N CYS A 117 0.99 -36.87 -25.43
CA CYS A 117 0.99 -36.96 -26.89
C CYS A 117 2.06 -37.94 -27.39
N GLU A 118 3.30 -37.83 -26.89
CA GLU A 118 4.41 -38.75 -27.25
C GLU A 118 4.12 -40.18 -26.82
N GLY A 119 3.49 -40.37 -25.65
CA GLY A 119 3.09 -41.69 -25.14
C GLY A 119 1.85 -42.26 -25.80
N GLY A 120 1.23 -41.56 -26.74
CA GLY A 120 0.00 -42.00 -27.45
C GLY A 120 -1.26 -42.06 -26.56
N SER A 121 -1.20 -41.47 -25.36
CA SER A 121 -2.34 -41.45 -24.41
C SER A 121 -3.42 -40.44 -24.82
N ILE A 122 -3.08 -39.50 -25.68
CA ILE A 122 -4.02 -38.47 -26.23
C ILE A 122 -3.99 -38.59 -27.75
N LYS A 123 -5.18 -38.67 -28.35
CA LYS A 123 -5.37 -38.55 -29.81
C LYS A 123 -6.09 -37.24 -30.09
N ILE A 124 -5.44 -36.39 -30.89
CA ILE A 124 -6.07 -35.13 -31.34
C ILE A 124 -6.91 -35.49 -32.58
N PHE A 125 -8.22 -35.30 -32.52
CA PHE A 125 -9.09 -35.39 -33.67
C PHE A 125 -9.27 -33.99 -34.24
N GLU A 126 -8.64 -33.72 -35.40
CA GLU A 126 -8.95 -32.50 -36.16
C GLU A 126 -10.33 -32.68 -36.76
N ASN A 127 -11.30 -31.87 -36.37
CA ASN A 127 -12.57 -31.73 -37.05
C ASN A 127 -12.30 -31.01 -38.40
N GLU A 128 -12.14 -31.76 -39.46
CA GLU A 128 -12.25 -31.24 -40.78
C GLU A 128 -13.71 -30.79 -40.99
N ASN A 129 -13.99 -29.52 -40.69
CA ASN A 129 -15.17 -28.84 -41.17
C ASN A 129 -14.97 -28.63 -42.67
N THR A 130 -15.26 -29.64 -43.45
CA THR A 130 -15.53 -29.51 -44.87
C THR A 130 -16.71 -28.60 -45.07
N ASN A 131 -16.42 -27.34 -45.35
CA ASN A 131 -17.35 -26.39 -45.91
C ASN A 131 -17.61 -26.83 -47.39
N ASP A 132 -18.44 -27.82 -47.56
CA ASP A 132 -19.09 -28.05 -48.85
C ASP A 132 -19.98 -26.83 -49.20
N LYS A 133 -19.40 -25.94 -49.93
CA LYS A 133 -20.16 -24.97 -50.71
C LYS A 133 -20.79 -25.74 -51.85
N GLU A 134 -21.99 -26.21 -51.68
CA GLU A 134 -22.87 -26.51 -52.80
C GLU A 134 -23.08 -25.23 -53.61
N LYS A 135 -22.61 -25.29 -54.84
CA LYS A 135 -23.07 -24.40 -55.92
C LYS A 135 -24.37 -24.97 -56.45
N GLU A 136 -25.41 -24.15 -56.42
CA GLU A 136 -26.37 -24.02 -57.52
C GLU A 136 -26.99 -22.60 -57.48
#